data_499d53bc16b189c96262b8fb47334c51
#
_entry.id   499d53bc16b189c96262b8fb47334c51
#
_cell.length_a   1.000
_cell.length_b   1.000
_cell.length_c   1.000
_cell.angle_alpha   90.00
_cell.angle_beta   90.00
_cell.angle_gamma   90.00
#
_symmetry.space_group_name_H-M   'P 1'
#
loop_
_entity.id
_entity.type
_entity.pdbx_description
1 polymer ?
#
loop_
_entity_poly.entity_id
_entity_poly.type
_entity_poly.pdbx_seq_one_letter_code
_entity_poly.pdbx_strand_id
1 'polypeptide(L)'
;MQAELIPTTNTLGQSTDTLREIADTLMGPEMEEAINTTIGSGTSSGKTGLAIAIVGLLIFAAHLFTILFSKRRIPDVLFLIIIGLVIGPILRWITPEMLGGVGRIFTGITLVLILFQSGLQLSFSSIISSLRSTTLLTLTNYIATTVIIWLIGWLIFRINPLVSIMLGTILGGTASAVVGPMVEQLRMTEKSRAILILEAALGNVLSIVLALGILQAIQLGKVDLGSIIGQVFSSFVLSIIMGILGAIFWAFILDKVRLIKNSILTTPAFVFIIYGINEWMGYSGAIAALAFGICLANIERIYGSWLKRIIKKEPTQLNNTEKSLFSEITLLLKTFFFIFVGISIQLTELKPIIIGFGITVVVYIMRIFVVRFSILKKYNIPNIDKIYMAV
;
A
#
# COMPACT_ATOMS: atom_id res chain seq x y z
N MET A 1 -42.51 -48.87 -27.49
CA MET A 1 -42.91 -47.46 -27.39
C MET A 1 -41.64 -46.71 -26.98
N GLN A 2 -40.86 -46.33 -28.00
CA GLN A 2 -39.56 -45.63 -27.85
C GLN A 2 -39.82 -44.15 -27.69
N ALA A 3 -39.32 -43.53 -26.65
CA ALA A 3 -39.29 -42.08 -26.48
C ALA A 3 -37.92 -41.58 -27.00
N GLU A 4 -37.98 -40.82 -28.10
CA GLU A 4 -36.83 -40.15 -28.70
C GLU A 4 -36.31 -39.04 -27.76
N LEU A 5 -35.03 -39.14 -27.45
CA LEU A 5 -34.25 -38.06 -26.79
C LEU A 5 -33.92 -37.00 -27.86
N ILE A 6 -34.39 -35.81 -27.67
CA ILE A 6 -34.07 -34.61 -28.48
C ILE A 6 -32.67 -34.15 -28.13
N PRO A 7 -31.73 -33.96 -29.08
CA PRO A 7 -30.40 -33.43 -28.82
C PRO A 7 -30.44 -31.89 -28.79
N THR A 8 -30.34 -31.30 -27.60
CA THR A 8 -30.45 -29.83 -27.37
C THR A 8 -29.11 -29.06 -27.52
N THR A 9 -28.09 -29.60 -28.08
CA THR A 9 -26.76 -28.92 -28.20
C THR A 9 -26.34 -28.52 -29.63
N ASN A 10 -27.11 -28.86 -30.68
CA ASN A 10 -26.73 -28.50 -32.06
C ASN A 10 -27.52 -27.34 -32.69
N THR A 11 -28.60 -26.90 -32.06
CA THR A 11 -29.45 -25.88 -32.66
C THR A 11 -28.94 -24.44 -32.54
N LEU A 12 -28.09 -24.14 -31.51
CA LEU A 12 -27.48 -22.82 -31.34
C LEU A 12 -26.31 -22.62 -32.32
N GLY A 13 -25.51 -23.64 -32.57
CA GLY A 13 -24.41 -23.58 -33.55
C GLY A 13 -24.92 -23.43 -34.98
N GLN A 14 -25.94 -24.19 -35.35
CA GLN A 14 -26.55 -24.10 -36.70
C GLN A 14 -27.29 -22.76 -36.93
N SER A 15 -27.90 -22.18 -35.91
CA SER A 15 -28.53 -20.88 -36.06
C SER A 15 -27.55 -19.71 -36.19
N THR A 16 -26.37 -19.83 -35.58
CA THR A 16 -25.28 -18.83 -35.73
C THR A 16 -24.60 -18.92 -37.10
N ASP A 17 -24.44 -20.13 -37.64
CA ASP A 17 -23.87 -20.34 -38.98
C ASP A 17 -24.84 -19.89 -40.07
N THR A 18 -26.14 -20.15 -39.92
CA THR A 18 -27.19 -19.66 -40.85
C THR A 18 -27.33 -18.13 -40.80
N LEU A 19 -27.21 -17.53 -39.63
CA LEU A 19 -27.21 -16.06 -39.50
C LEU A 19 -25.95 -15.42 -40.11
N ARG A 20 -24.80 -16.08 -40.04
CA ARG A 20 -23.57 -15.66 -40.73
C ARG A 20 -23.73 -15.73 -42.24
N GLU A 21 -24.24 -16.83 -42.77
CA GLU A 21 -24.42 -17.03 -44.19
C GLU A 21 -25.45 -16.03 -44.80
N ILE A 22 -26.47 -15.65 -44.04
CA ILE A 22 -27.43 -14.57 -44.40
C ILE A 22 -26.77 -13.21 -44.31
N ALA A 23 -25.87 -12.95 -43.32
CA ALA A 23 -25.16 -11.70 -43.17
C ALA A 23 -24.15 -11.50 -44.30
N ASP A 24 -23.39 -12.53 -44.70
CA ASP A 24 -22.41 -12.49 -45.78
C ASP A 24 -23.11 -12.28 -47.13
N THR A 25 -24.37 -12.67 -47.28
CA THR A 25 -25.12 -12.56 -48.55
C THR A 25 -25.88 -11.25 -48.69
N LEU A 26 -26.26 -10.61 -47.58
CA LEU A 26 -27.17 -9.46 -47.59
C LEU A 26 -26.57 -8.17 -47.03
N MET A 27 -25.44 -8.23 -46.35
CA MET A 27 -24.91 -7.09 -45.59
C MET A 27 -23.41 -6.93 -45.75
N GLY A 28 -22.96 -5.73 -45.93
CA GLY A 28 -21.54 -5.42 -46.07
C GLY A 28 -20.73 -5.60 -44.81
N PRO A 29 -19.38 -5.49 -44.87
CA PRO A 29 -18.44 -5.79 -43.82
C PRO A 29 -18.70 -5.07 -42.47
N GLU A 30 -19.37 -3.93 -42.51
CA GLU A 30 -19.74 -3.17 -41.31
C GLU A 30 -20.78 -3.87 -40.41
N MET A 31 -21.65 -4.69 -41.01
CA MET A 31 -22.68 -5.41 -40.27
C MET A 31 -22.13 -6.75 -39.68
N GLU A 32 -21.17 -7.36 -40.36
CA GLU A 32 -20.46 -8.53 -39.84
C GLU A 32 -19.65 -8.16 -38.58
N GLU A 33 -19.03 -7.00 -38.55
CA GLU A 33 -18.32 -6.47 -37.38
C GLU A 33 -19.29 -6.15 -36.22
N ALA A 34 -20.48 -5.60 -36.53
CA ALA A 34 -21.52 -5.34 -35.53
C ALA A 34 -22.12 -6.63 -34.93
N ILE A 35 -22.32 -7.66 -35.74
CA ILE A 35 -22.82 -8.98 -35.26
C ILE A 35 -21.77 -9.67 -34.42
N ASN A 36 -20.49 -9.65 -34.81
CA ASN A 36 -19.39 -10.24 -34.07
C ASN A 36 -19.13 -9.52 -32.74
N THR A 37 -19.29 -8.20 -32.69
CA THR A 37 -19.25 -7.42 -31.44
C THR A 37 -20.45 -7.75 -30.53
N THR A 38 -21.64 -7.96 -31.07
CA THR A 38 -22.84 -8.28 -30.29
C THR A 38 -22.81 -9.72 -29.74
N ILE A 39 -22.35 -10.68 -30.53
CA ILE A 39 -22.16 -12.08 -30.08
C ILE A 39 -21.00 -12.20 -29.10
N GLY A 40 -19.90 -11.46 -29.32
CA GLY A 40 -18.77 -11.38 -28.40
C GLY A 40 -19.14 -10.74 -27.04
N SER A 41 -20.09 -9.81 -27.00
CA SER A 41 -20.55 -9.17 -25.77
C SER A 41 -21.36 -10.11 -24.85
N GLY A 42 -22.05 -11.10 -25.37
CA GLY A 42 -22.82 -12.09 -24.59
C GLY A 42 -21.93 -12.98 -23.72
N THR A 43 -20.76 -13.40 -24.22
CA THR A 43 -19.75 -14.16 -23.45
C THR A 43 -18.94 -13.29 -22.49
N SER A 44 -18.81 -12.00 -22.80
CA SER A 44 -18.19 -10.98 -21.94
C SER A 44 -19.05 -10.69 -20.70
N SER A 45 -20.38 -10.64 -20.84
CA SER A 45 -21.31 -10.33 -19.75
C SER A 45 -21.25 -11.37 -18.61
N GLY A 46 -21.16 -12.66 -18.95
CA GLY A 46 -21.02 -13.73 -17.95
C GLY A 46 -19.71 -13.64 -17.16
N LYS A 47 -18.60 -13.35 -17.84
CA LYS A 47 -17.29 -13.15 -17.17
C LYS A 47 -17.28 -11.91 -16.27
N THR A 48 -17.91 -10.81 -16.71
CA THR A 48 -18.05 -9.59 -15.92
C THR A 48 -18.92 -9.84 -14.68
N GLY A 49 -20.05 -10.57 -14.81
CA GLY A 49 -20.91 -10.96 -13.70
C GLY A 49 -20.16 -11.81 -12.66
N LEU A 50 -19.39 -12.79 -13.11
CA LEU A 50 -18.54 -13.60 -12.23
C LEU A 50 -17.49 -12.76 -11.51
N ALA A 51 -16.83 -11.84 -12.21
CA ALA A 51 -15.83 -10.94 -11.61
C ALA A 51 -16.46 -10.07 -10.50
N ILE A 52 -17.66 -9.51 -10.73
CA ILE A 52 -18.39 -8.73 -9.72
C ILE A 52 -18.77 -9.61 -8.52
N ALA A 53 -19.23 -10.85 -8.75
CA ALA A 53 -19.55 -11.79 -7.68
C ALA A 53 -18.30 -12.15 -6.84
N ILE A 54 -17.15 -12.37 -7.48
CA ILE A 54 -15.88 -12.61 -6.80
C ILE A 54 -15.49 -11.40 -5.94
N VAL A 55 -15.61 -10.17 -6.46
CA VAL A 55 -15.36 -8.95 -5.70
C VAL A 55 -16.26 -8.89 -4.44
N GLY A 56 -17.56 -9.15 -4.59
CA GLY A 56 -18.48 -9.19 -3.45
C GLY A 56 -18.10 -10.26 -2.43
N LEU A 57 -17.72 -11.45 -2.88
CA LEU A 57 -17.27 -12.55 -2.02
C LEU A 57 -15.98 -12.18 -1.28
N LEU A 58 -15.03 -11.51 -1.93
CA LEU A 58 -13.79 -11.05 -1.32
C LEU A 58 -14.05 -10.00 -0.24
N ILE A 59 -14.96 -9.06 -0.46
CA ILE A 59 -15.36 -8.06 0.54
C ILE A 59 -15.99 -8.76 1.75
N PHE A 60 -16.90 -9.71 1.51
CA PHE A 60 -17.54 -10.49 2.58
C PHE A 60 -16.51 -11.32 3.37
N ALA A 61 -15.60 -11.99 2.67
CA ALA A 61 -14.51 -12.76 3.27
C ALA A 61 -13.58 -11.86 4.12
N ALA A 62 -13.27 -10.64 3.66
CA ALA A 62 -12.46 -9.69 4.43
C ALA A 62 -13.08 -9.36 5.79
N HIS A 63 -14.37 -9.06 5.83
CA HIS A 63 -15.08 -8.81 7.08
C HIS A 63 -15.11 -10.06 7.97
N LEU A 64 -15.37 -11.22 7.39
CA LEU A 64 -15.35 -12.49 8.12
C LEU A 64 -13.97 -12.76 8.73
N PHE A 65 -12.90 -12.57 7.98
CA PHE A 65 -11.53 -12.74 8.49
C PHE A 65 -11.18 -11.73 9.56
N THR A 66 -11.58 -10.47 9.41
CA THR A 66 -11.39 -9.46 10.46
C THR A 66 -12.05 -9.89 11.77
N ILE A 67 -13.27 -10.43 11.72
CA ILE A 67 -13.98 -10.94 12.90
C ILE A 67 -13.29 -12.17 13.49
N LEU A 68 -12.91 -13.14 12.65
CA LEU A 68 -12.32 -14.41 13.11
C LEU A 68 -10.93 -14.21 13.73
N PHE A 69 -10.11 -13.31 13.15
CA PHE A 69 -8.71 -13.13 13.56
C PHE A 69 -8.48 -11.99 14.54
N SER A 70 -9.44 -11.05 14.68
CA SER A 70 -9.35 -9.96 15.67
C SER A 70 -9.16 -10.49 17.11
N LYS A 71 -9.66 -11.69 17.41
CA LYS A 71 -9.49 -12.35 18.71
C LYS A 71 -8.11 -13.01 18.91
N ARG A 72 -7.44 -13.41 17.81
CA ARG A 72 -6.20 -14.22 17.87
C ARG A 72 -4.91 -13.41 17.72
N ARG A 73 -4.99 -12.07 17.57
CA ARG A 73 -3.83 -11.17 17.34
C ARG A 73 -2.95 -11.58 16.14
N ILE A 74 -3.53 -12.26 15.15
CA ILE A 74 -2.85 -12.62 13.92
C ILE A 74 -3.28 -11.57 12.88
N PRO A 75 -2.32 -10.89 12.21
CA PRO A 75 -2.66 -9.91 11.18
C PRO A 75 -3.46 -10.54 10.03
N ASP A 76 -4.59 -9.95 9.71
CA ASP A 76 -5.44 -10.35 8.56
C ASP A 76 -4.70 -10.26 7.22
N VAL A 77 -3.74 -9.36 7.14
CA VAL A 77 -2.86 -9.15 5.98
C VAL A 77 -2.24 -10.46 5.47
N LEU A 78 -1.74 -11.31 6.36
CA LEU A 78 -1.10 -12.57 5.98
C LEU A 78 -2.08 -13.50 5.26
N PHE A 79 -3.32 -13.59 5.75
CA PHE A 79 -4.34 -14.44 5.12
C PHE A 79 -4.77 -13.90 3.77
N LEU A 80 -4.88 -12.57 3.63
CA LEU A 80 -5.22 -11.94 2.36
C LEU A 80 -4.14 -12.21 1.30
N ILE A 81 -2.86 -12.15 1.67
CA ILE A 81 -1.76 -12.51 0.78
C ILE A 81 -1.81 -14.00 0.42
N ILE A 82 -2.08 -14.89 1.39
CA ILE A 82 -2.21 -16.34 1.13
C ILE A 82 -3.38 -16.62 0.18
N ILE A 83 -4.53 -15.97 0.37
CA ILE A 83 -5.67 -16.09 -0.55
C ILE A 83 -5.26 -15.66 -1.96
N GLY A 84 -4.59 -14.50 -2.08
CA GLY A 84 -4.08 -14.02 -3.36
C GLY A 84 -3.11 -15.01 -4.01
N LEU A 85 -2.22 -15.61 -3.24
CA LEU A 85 -1.26 -16.61 -3.69
C LEU A 85 -1.96 -17.91 -4.15
N VAL A 86 -3.04 -18.32 -3.48
CA VAL A 86 -3.82 -19.50 -3.89
C VAL A 86 -4.58 -19.20 -5.19
N ILE A 87 -5.29 -18.07 -5.29
CA ILE A 87 -6.10 -17.71 -6.46
C ILE A 87 -5.24 -17.39 -7.68
N GLY A 88 -4.08 -16.71 -7.47
CA GLY A 88 -3.15 -16.32 -8.53
C GLY A 88 -2.23 -17.48 -8.96
N PRO A 89 -1.02 -17.57 -8.42
CA PRO A 89 0.00 -18.48 -8.95
C PRO A 89 -0.31 -19.97 -8.78
N ILE A 90 -1.10 -20.39 -7.76
CA ILE A 90 -1.42 -21.81 -7.54
C ILE A 90 -2.57 -22.27 -8.45
N LEU A 91 -3.73 -21.61 -8.36
CA LEU A 91 -4.93 -21.98 -9.14
C LEU A 91 -4.95 -21.36 -10.54
N ARG A 92 -4.19 -20.28 -10.75
CA ARG A 92 -4.13 -19.51 -12.01
C ARG A 92 -5.50 -19.01 -12.50
N TRP A 93 -6.41 -18.73 -11.56
CA TRP A 93 -7.73 -18.20 -11.88
C TRP A 93 -7.67 -16.72 -12.28
N ILE A 94 -6.80 -15.95 -11.61
CA ILE A 94 -6.59 -14.54 -11.87
C ILE A 94 -5.08 -14.31 -12.02
N THR A 95 -4.67 -13.65 -13.10
CA THR A 95 -3.27 -13.27 -13.32
C THR A 95 -3.09 -11.76 -13.18
N PRO A 96 -1.87 -11.28 -12.85
CA PRO A 96 -1.60 -9.84 -12.72
C PRO A 96 -1.93 -9.07 -14.01
N GLU A 97 -1.77 -9.71 -15.18
CA GLU A 97 -2.04 -9.13 -16.50
C GLU A 97 -3.53 -8.84 -16.71
N MET A 98 -4.42 -9.66 -16.16
CA MET A 98 -5.88 -9.43 -16.21
C MET A 98 -6.28 -8.17 -15.45
N LEU A 99 -5.52 -7.79 -14.41
CA LEU A 99 -5.75 -6.59 -13.62
C LEU A 99 -5.06 -5.35 -14.24
N GLY A 100 -4.07 -5.55 -15.10
CA GLY A 100 -3.42 -4.52 -15.91
C GLY A 100 -2.97 -3.29 -15.13
N GLY A 101 -3.18 -2.10 -15.72
CA GLY A 101 -2.85 -0.81 -15.10
C GLY A 101 -3.67 -0.46 -13.86
N VAL A 102 -4.87 -1.06 -13.72
CA VAL A 102 -5.76 -0.82 -12.57
C VAL A 102 -5.11 -1.24 -11.26
N GLY A 103 -4.36 -2.36 -11.24
CA GLY A 103 -3.66 -2.84 -10.05
C GLY A 103 -2.67 -1.81 -9.49
N ARG A 104 -1.89 -1.14 -10.33
CA ARG A 104 -0.92 -0.11 -9.91
C ARG A 104 -1.59 1.13 -9.33
N ILE A 105 -2.65 1.63 -9.96
CA ILE A 105 -3.41 2.79 -9.47
C ILE A 105 -4.06 2.45 -8.13
N PHE A 106 -4.68 1.28 -8.02
CA PHE A 106 -5.31 0.80 -6.80
C PHE A 106 -4.31 0.65 -5.64
N THR A 107 -3.09 0.16 -5.93
CA THR A 107 -1.99 0.08 -4.98
C THR A 107 -1.64 1.46 -4.43
N GLY A 108 -1.48 2.46 -5.31
CA GLY A 108 -1.21 3.84 -4.90
C GLY A 108 -2.32 4.43 -4.03
N ILE A 109 -3.57 4.33 -4.46
CA ILE A 109 -4.75 4.81 -3.71
C ILE A 109 -4.80 4.15 -2.32
N THR A 110 -4.59 2.84 -2.25
CA THR A 110 -4.60 2.08 -0.99
C THR A 110 -3.49 2.54 -0.04
N LEU A 111 -2.27 2.70 -0.55
CA LEU A 111 -1.13 3.18 0.24
C LEU A 111 -1.42 4.55 0.86
N VAL A 112 -1.94 5.48 0.07
CA VAL A 112 -2.30 6.83 0.53
C VAL A 112 -3.30 6.76 1.68
N LEU A 113 -4.38 5.99 1.54
CA LEU A 113 -5.42 5.89 2.56
C LEU A 113 -4.95 5.17 3.82
N ILE A 114 -4.14 4.10 3.70
CA ILE A 114 -3.54 3.43 4.85
C ILE A 114 -2.67 4.41 5.65
N LEU A 115 -1.82 5.19 4.98
CA LEU A 115 -0.93 6.15 5.66
C LEU A 115 -1.69 7.33 6.26
N PHE A 116 -2.66 7.86 5.53
CA PHE A 116 -3.55 8.90 6.05
C PHE A 116 -4.28 8.43 7.30
N GLN A 117 -4.90 7.25 7.26
CA GLN A 117 -5.60 6.66 8.40
C GLN A 117 -4.66 6.37 9.57
N SER A 118 -3.48 5.81 9.31
CA SER A 118 -2.45 5.60 10.33
C SER A 118 -2.04 6.93 10.97
N GLY A 119 -1.91 7.99 10.17
CA GLY A 119 -1.66 9.35 10.67
C GLY A 119 -2.76 9.87 11.59
N LEU A 120 -4.04 9.64 11.23
CA LEU A 120 -5.19 10.06 12.05
C LEU A 120 -5.21 9.41 13.45
N GLN A 121 -4.55 8.28 13.62
CA GLN A 121 -4.49 7.56 14.89
C GLN A 121 -3.30 7.96 15.78
N LEU A 122 -2.38 8.78 15.28
CA LEU A 122 -1.19 9.20 16.01
C LEU A 122 -1.41 10.51 16.76
N SER A 123 -1.13 10.50 18.08
CA SER A 123 -1.09 11.73 18.86
C SER A 123 0.25 12.45 18.70
N PHE A 124 0.20 13.78 18.71
CA PHE A 124 1.40 14.62 18.58
C PHE A 124 2.41 14.38 19.71
N SER A 125 1.92 14.10 20.93
CA SER A 125 2.77 13.78 22.08
C SER A 125 3.54 12.47 21.89
N SER A 126 2.89 11.44 21.35
CA SER A 126 3.53 10.15 21.06
C SER A 126 4.59 10.28 19.99
N ILE A 127 4.35 11.10 18.97
CA ILE A 127 5.32 11.38 17.92
C ILE A 127 6.57 12.04 18.50
N ILE A 128 6.42 13.17 19.18
CA ILE A 128 7.56 13.92 19.76
C ILE A 128 8.36 13.03 20.72
N SER A 129 7.68 12.27 21.58
CA SER A 129 8.34 11.39 22.54
C SER A 129 9.07 10.19 21.90
N SER A 130 8.71 9.85 20.65
CA SER A 130 9.28 8.70 19.93
C SER A 130 10.31 9.08 18.87
N LEU A 131 10.43 10.35 18.46
CA LEU A 131 11.33 10.79 17.37
C LEU A 131 12.75 10.23 17.48
N ARG A 132 13.39 10.37 18.64
CA ARG A 132 14.76 9.88 18.84
C ARG A 132 14.85 8.36 18.69
N SER A 133 13.90 7.64 19.26
CA SER A 133 13.85 6.17 19.16
C SER A 133 13.59 5.71 17.73
N THR A 134 12.69 6.40 17.04
CA THR A 134 12.35 6.13 15.63
C THR A 134 13.56 6.36 14.74
N THR A 135 14.19 7.53 14.82
CA THR A 135 15.36 7.85 13.98
C THR A 135 16.49 6.87 14.20
N LEU A 136 16.80 6.55 15.47
CA LEU A 136 17.85 5.59 15.80
C LEU A 136 17.50 4.20 15.26
N LEU A 137 16.27 3.72 15.48
CA LEU A 137 15.81 2.41 14.98
C LEU A 137 15.84 2.36 13.46
N THR A 138 15.30 3.38 12.79
CA THR A 138 15.25 3.43 11.32
C THR A 138 16.66 3.40 10.73
N LEU A 139 17.54 4.28 11.17
CA LEU A 139 18.91 4.35 10.61
C LEU A 139 19.70 3.08 10.88
N THR A 140 19.67 2.56 12.12
CA THR A 140 20.40 1.33 12.46
C THR A 140 19.85 0.12 11.72
N ASN A 141 18.54 -0.03 11.63
CA ASN A 141 17.91 -1.12 10.91
C ASN A 141 18.19 -1.03 9.41
N TYR A 142 18.02 0.15 8.83
CA TYR A 142 18.24 0.39 7.41
C TYR A 142 19.68 0.12 6.99
N ILE A 143 20.65 0.68 7.72
CA ILE A 143 22.09 0.49 7.45
C ILE A 143 22.47 -0.99 7.63
N ALA A 144 22.03 -1.62 8.73
CA ALA A 144 22.35 -3.02 8.99
C ALA A 144 21.77 -3.96 7.91
N THR A 145 20.53 -3.74 7.49
CA THR A 145 19.91 -4.53 6.41
C THR A 145 20.65 -4.31 5.09
N THR A 146 20.94 -3.05 4.73
CA THR A 146 21.67 -2.72 3.50
C THR A 146 23.06 -3.39 3.48
N VAL A 147 23.79 -3.33 4.59
CA VAL A 147 25.14 -3.93 4.71
C VAL A 147 25.06 -5.46 4.61
N ILE A 148 24.12 -6.11 5.28
CA ILE A 148 23.97 -7.56 5.21
C ILE A 148 23.63 -8.01 3.79
N ILE A 149 22.68 -7.36 3.12
CA ILE A 149 22.31 -7.72 1.75
C ILE A 149 23.45 -7.44 0.79
N TRP A 150 24.18 -6.33 0.98
CA TRP A 150 25.39 -6.05 0.22
C TRP A 150 26.43 -7.16 0.37
N LEU A 151 26.74 -7.59 1.62
CA LEU A 151 27.72 -8.65 1.88
C LEU A 151 27.27 -9.99 1.26
N ILE A 152 26.00 -10.36 1.41
CA ILE A 152 25.47 -11.59 0.82
C ILE A 152 25.56 -11.53 -0.71
N GLY A 153 25.11 -10.44 -1.33
CA GLY A 153 25.17 -10.25 -2.77
C GLY A 153 26.58 -10.28 -3.34
N TRP A 154 27.50 -9.57 -2.69
CA TRP A 154 28.90 -9.46 -3.15
C TRP A 154 29.72 -10.73 -2.87
N LEU A 155 29.68 -11.26 -1.63
CA LEU A 155 30.54 -12.37 -1.22
C LEU A 155 30.01 -13.73 -1.65
N ILE A 156 28.68 -13.96 -1.53
CA ILE A 156 28.07 -15.27 -1.81
C ILE A 156 27.67 -15.38 -3.28
N PHE A 157 26.95 -14.38 -3.79
CA PHE A 157 26.42 -14.41 -5.16
C PHE A 157 27.36 -13.78 -6.20
N ARG A 158 28.48 -13.18 -5.76
CA ARG A 158 29.46 -12.53 -6.64
C ARG A 158 28.85 -11.45 -7.56
N ILE A 159 27.80 -10.79 -7.10
CA ILE A 159 27.14 -9.67 -7.79
C ILE A 159 28.05 -8.43 -7.66
N ASN A 160 28.00 -7.56 -8.67
CA ASN A 160 28.71 -6.28 -8.62
C ASN A 160 28.42 -5.53 -7.31
N PRO A 161 29.42 -5.01 -6.59
CA PRO A 161 29.23 -4.34 -5.30
C PRO A 161 28.21 -3.22 -5.29
N LEU A 162 28.17 -2.37 -6.33
CA LEU A 162 27.20 -1.29 -6.44
C LEU A 162 25.76 -1.80 -6.62
N VAL A 163 25.58 -2.85 -7.43
CA VAL A 163 24.28 -3.51 -7.60
C VAL A 163 23.83 -4.17 -6.30
N SER A 164 24.76 -4.80 -5.57
CA SER A 164 24.45 -5.43 -4.27
C SER A 164 24.06 -4.39 -3.21
N ILE A 165 24.71 -3.20 -3.18
CA ILE A 165 24.30 -2.09 -2.31
C ILE A 165 22.91 -1.59 -2.73
N MET A 166 22.65 -1.43 -4.02
CA MET A 166 21.34 -1.00 -4.52
C MET A 166 20.22 -1.97 -4.08
N LEU A 167 20.44 -3.27 -4.20
CA LEU A 167 19.50 -4.27 -3.68
C LEU A 167 19.30 -4.13 -2.16
N GLY A 168 20.37 -3.89 -1.41
CA GLY A 168 20.30 -3.65 0.02
C GLY A 168 19.50 -2.40 0.38
N THR A 169 19.64 -1.32 -0.37
CA THR A 169 18.85 -0.10 -0.15
C THR A 169 17.39 -0.27 -0.48
N ILE A 170 17.04 -1.03 -1.52
CA ILE A 170 15.65 -1.33 -1.88
C ILE A 170 14.98 -2.18 -0.78
N LEU A 171 15.67 -3.20 -0.28
CA LEU A 171 15.12 -4.14 0.70
C LEU A 171 15.28 -3.65 2.16
N GLY A 172 16.04 -2.57 2.40
CA GLY A 172 16.30 -2.01 3.73
C GLY A 172 15.08 -1.32 4.37
N GLY A 173 14.13 -0.87 3.57
CA GLY A 173 12.91 -0.21 4.04
C GLY A 173 11.81 -1.21 4.43
N THR A 174 11.13 -0.92 5.53
CA THR A 174 9.93 -1.67 5.93
C THR A 174 8.72 -1.16 5.16
N ALA A 175 7.85 -2.08 4.71
CA ALA A 175 6.67 -1.72 3.95
C ALA A 175 5.60 -1.05 4.83
N SER A 176 5.41 0.26 4.68
CA SER A 176 4.41 1.03 5.45
C SER A 176 2.98 0.57 5.20
N ALA A 177 2.68 0.04 4.01
CA ALA A 177 1.39 -0.55 3.69
C ALA A 177 1.07 -1.78 4.55
N VAL A 178 2.09 -2.51 5.00
CA VAL A 178 1.95 -3.69 5.88
C VAL A 178 1.97 -3.26 7.34
N VAL A 179 2.92 -2.42 7.73
CA VAL A 179 3.12 -2.00 9.13
C VAL A 179 1.90 -1.28 9.69
N GLY A 180 1.28 -0.36 8.93
CA GLY A 180 0.10 0.38 9.37
C GLY A 180 -1.01 -0.53 9.90
N PRO A 181 -1.59 -1.41 9.07
CA PRO A 181 -2.62 -2.35 9.50
C PRO A 181 -2.19 -3.32 10.60
N MET A 182 -0.93 -3.75 10.61
CA MET A 182 -0.42 -4.69 11.63
C MET A 182 -0.41 -4.07 13.02
N VAL A 183 0.10 -2.85 13.17
CA VAL A 183 0.20 -2.19 14.48
C VAL A 183 -1.16 -1.86 15.08
N GLU A 184 -2.19 -1.67 14.24
CA GLU A 184 -3.58 -1.49 14.70
C GLU A 184 -4.10 -2.76 15.40
N GLN A 185 -3.79 -3.93 14.86
CA GLN A 185 -4.29 -5.21 15.36
C GLN A 185 -3.51 -5.74 16.57
N LEU A 186 -2.21 -5.43 16.69
CA LEU A 186 -1.33 -5.95 17.73
C LEU A 186 -1.55 -5.31 19.12
N ARG A 187 -2.44 -4.32 19.25
CA ARG A 187 -2.75 -3.62 20.51
C ARG A 187 -1.50 -3.08 21.22
N MET A 188 -0.55 -2.58 20.44
CA MET A 188 0.68 -1.98 20.96
C MET A 188 0.41 -0.66 21.68
N THR A 189 1.34 -0.23 22.53
CA THR A 189 1.30 1.11 23.11
C THR A 189 1.35 2.18 22.01
N GLU A 190 0.75 3.33 22.27
CA GLU A 190 0.68 4.44 21.31
C GLU A 190 2.08 4.89 20.85
N LYS A 191 3.03 4.89 21.78
CA LYS A 191 4.43 5.22 21.48
C LYS A 191 5.08 4.19 20.55
N SER A 192 4.89 2.91 20.82
CA SER A 192 5.43 1.83 20.00
C SER A 192 4.83 1.81 18.61
N ARG A 193 3.53 2.08 18.51
CA ARG A 193 2.82 2.26 17.23
C ARG A 193 3.41 3.43 16.44
N ALA A 194 3.60 4.57 17.08
CA ALA A 194 4.20 5.75 16.45
C ALA A 194 5.61 5.44 15.92
N ILE A 195 6.45 4.74 16.70
CA ILE A 195 7.80 4.35 16.28
C ILE A 195 7.74 3.53 14.97
N LEU A 196 6.92 2.48 14.92
CA LEU A 196 6.87 1.59 13.75
C LEU A 196 6.29 2.27 12.50
N ILE A 197 5.22 3.07 12.64
CA ILE A 197 4.63 3.80 11.51
C ILE A 197 5.64 4.80 10.94
N LEU A 198 6.31 5.55 11.81
CA LEU A 198 7.31 6.52 11.38
C LEU A 198 8.58 5.85 10.84
N GLU A 199 9.02 4.71 11.43
CA GLU A 199 10.11 3.90 10.89
C GLU A 199 9.83 3.47 9.46
N ALA A 200 8.64 2.93 9.22
CA ALA A 200 8.25 2.45 7.89
C ALA A 200 8.17 3.60 6.87
N ALA A 201 7.63 4.76 7.26
CA ALA A 201 7.55 5.93 6.39
C ALA A 201 8.94 6.48 6.03
N LEU A 202 9.85 6.60 7.03
CA LEU A 202 11.23 7.01 6.82
C LEU A 202 12.00 6.00 5.97
N GLY A 203 11.86 4.70 6.26
CA GLY A 203 12.49 3.62 5.52
C GLY A 203 12.14 3.64 4.04
N ASN A 204 10.87 3.92 3.69
CA ASN A 204 10.45 4.04 2.30
C ASN A 204 11.17 5.17 1.55
N VAL A 205 11.32 6.34 2.16
CA VAL A 205 12.04 7.46 1.53
C VAL A 205 13.50 7.11 1.35
N LEU A 206 14.15 6.56 2.40
CA LEU A 206 15.53 6.12 2.31
C LEU A 206 15.72 5.10 1.19
N SER A 207 14.82 4.12 1.07
CA SER A 207 14.88 3.09 0.02
C SER A 207 14.78 3.69 -1.38
N ILE A 208 13.82 4.55 -1.63
CA ILE A 208 13.61 5.14 -2.96
C ILE A 208 14.77 6.06 -3.33
N VAL A 209 15.11 7.01 -2.46
CA VAL A 209 16.10 8.04 -2.81
C VAL A 209 17.51 7.44 -2.90
N LEU A 210 17.89 6.55 -1.96
CA LEU A 210 19.21 5.93 -2.01
C LEU A 210 19.34 4.94 -3.17
N ALA A 211 18.30 4.16 -3.47
CA ALA A 211 18.32 3.26 -4.63
C ALA A 211 18.45 4.03 -5.94
N LEU A 212 17.70 5.13 -6.12
CA LEU A 212 17.80 5.99 -7.29
C LEU A 212 19.17 6.69 -7.37
N GLY A 213 19.71 7.17 -6.26
CA GLY A 213 21.04 7.78 -6.21
C GLY A 213 22.15 6.80 -6.58
N ILE A 214 22.07 5.54 -6.12
CA ILE A 214 23.02 4.50 -6.52
C ILE A 214 22.84 4.11 -7.99
N LEU A 215 21.62 4.00 -8.48
CA LEU A 215 21.34 3.76 -9.89
C LEU A 215 21.94 4.83 -10.78
N GLN A 216 21.80 6.10 -10.40
CA GLN A 216 22.42 7.23 -11.08
C GLN A 216 23.96 7.14 -11.04
N ALA A 217 24.52 6.76 -9.88
CA ALA A 217 25.97 6.55 -9.75
C ALA A 217 26.49 5.43 -10.67
N ILE A 218 25.73 4.34 -10.83
CA ILE A 218 26.05 3.25 -11.76
C ILE A 218 26.03 3.77 -13.20
N GLN A 219 25.03 4.58 -13.59
CA GLN A 219 24.88 5.11 -14.96
C GLN A 219 25.92 6.15 -15.30
N LEU A 220 26.27 7.05 -14.38
CA LEU A 220 27.21 8.16 -14.60
C LEU A 220 28.66 7.80 -14.26
N GLY A 221 28.90 6.67 -13.62
CA GLY A 221 30.22 6.26 -13.13
C GLY A 221 30.79 7.13 -12.01
N LYS A 222 29.95 7.96 -11.37
CA LYS A 222 30.34 8.85 -10.25
C LYS A 222 29.28 8.81 -9.15
N VAL A 223 29.74 8.75 -7.90
CA VAL A 223 28.89 8.80 -6.70
C VAL A 223 28.89 10.22 -6.15
N ASP A 224 27.76 10.92 -6.24
CA ASP A 224 27.58 12.23 -5.60
C ASP A 224 26.77 12.07 -4.30
N LEU A 225 27.48 11.85 -3.20
CA LEU A 225 26.88 11.71 -1.87
C LEU A 225 26.14 12.98 -1.42
N GLY A 226 26.63 14.17 -1.81
CA GLY A 226 25.98 15.43 -1.44
C GLY A 226 24.61 15.57 -2.04
N SER A 227 24.47 15.26 -3.32
CA SER A 227 23.18 15.25 -4.02
C SER A 227 22.21 14.21 -3.42
N ILE A 228 22.68 13.01 -3.15
CA ILE A 228 21.87 11.93 -2.58
C ILE A 228 21.33 12.34 -1.19
N ILE A 229 22.20 12.83 -0.30
CA ILE A 229 21.80 13.27 1.05
C ILE A 229 20.83 14.45 0.96
N GLY A 230 21.11 15.41 0.08
CA GLY A 230 20.25 16.56 -0.17
C GLY A 230 18.84 16.14 -0.64
N GLN A 231 18.73 15.16 -1.54
CA GLN A 231 17.46 14.61 -2.02
C GLN A 231 16.68 13.89 -0.90
N VAL A 232 17.35 13.07 -0.07
CA VAL A 232 16.70 12.42 1.09
C VAL A 232 16.11 13.49 2.01
N PHE A 233 16.91 14.48 2.37
CA PHE A 233 16.49 15.51 3.32
C PHE A 233 15.36 16.38 2.75
N SER A 234 15.50 16.84 1.51
CA SER A 234 14.48 17.67 0.86
C SER A 234 13.18 16.91 0.67
N SER A 235 13.22 15.66 0.18
CA SER A 235 12.04 14.82 0.00
C SER A 235 11.29 14.63 1.33
N PHE A 236 12.02 14.38 2.41
CA PHE A 236 11.40 14.19 3.72
C PHE A 236 10.79 15.49 4.28
N VAL A 237 11.60 16.56 4.34
CA VAL A 237 11.16 17.84 4.95
C VAL A 237 10.03 18.48 4.15
N LEU A 238 10.16 18.55 2.82
CA LEU A 238 9.16 19.19 1.98
C LEU A 238 7.85 18.41 1.96
N SER A 239 7.90 17.07 1.98
CA SER A 239 6.70 16.25 2.11
C SER A 239 5.94 16.51 3.42
N ILE A 240 6.65 16.62 4.54
CA ILE A 240 6.03 16.95 5.83
C ILE A 240 5.40 18.35 5.78
N ILE A 241 6.12 19.35 5.28
CA ILE A 241 5.62 20.72 5.17
C ILE A 241 4.36 20.75 4.32
N MET A 242 4.37 20.13 3.14
CA MET A 242 3.22 20.08 2.24
C MET A 242 2.03 19.35 2.88
N GLY A 243 2.27 18.25 3.59
CA GLY A 243 1.22 17.54 4.33
C GLY A 243 0.59 18.39 5.44
N ILE A 244 1.41 19.09 6.23
CA ILE A 244 0.95 19.96 7.31
C ILE A 244 0.18 21.16 6.73
N LEU A 245 0.72 21.85 5.74
CA LEU A 245 0.06 23.00 5.12
C LEU A 245 -1.27 22.60 4.48
N GLY A 246 -1.30 21.46 3.79
CA GLY A 246 -2.52 20.90 3.23
C GLY A 246 -3.57 20.61 4.30
N ALA A 247 -3.17 19.99 5.42
CA ALA A 247 -4.08 19.68 6.53
C ALA A 247 -4.64 20.92 7.21
N ILE A 248 -3.80 21.93 7.44
CA ILE A 248 -4.24 23.22 7.99
C ILE A 248 -5.25 23.87 7.04
N PHE A 249 -4.90 23.98 5.77
CA PHE A 249 -5.79 24.54 4.75
C PHE A 249 -7.14 23.79 4.70
N TRP A 250 -7.09 22.46 4.69
CA TRP A 250 -8.29 21.63 4.67
C TRP A 250 -9.17 21.83 5.90
N ALA A 251 -8.58 21.88 7.11
CA ALA A 251 -9.31 22.06 8.36
C ALA A 251 -10.11 23.38 8.41
N PHE A 252 -9.63 24.44 7.75
CA PHE A 252 -10.36 25.71 7.67
C PHE A 252 -11.47 25.74 6.62
N ILE A 253 -11.39 24.85 5.62
CA ILE A 253 -12.39 24.75 4.54
C ILE A 253 -13.44 23.69 4.86
N LEU A 254 -13.13 22.73 5.73
CA LEU A 254 -13.96 21.55 6.01
C LEU A 254 -15.41 21.90 6.39
N ASP A 255 -15.63 22.97 7.16
CA ASP A 255 -17.00 23.46 7.48
C ASP A 255 -17.79 23.83 6.24
N LYS A 256 -17.17 24.52 5.29
CA LYS A 256 -17.84 24.91 4.04
C LYS A 256 -18.11 23.70 3.17
N VAL A 257 -17.18 22.75 3.15
CA VAL A 257 -17.31 21.49 2.38
C VAL A 257 -18.45 20.63 2.92
N ARG A 258 -18.63 20.58 4.24
CA ARG A 258 -19.72 19.84 4.89
C ARG A 258 -21.12 20.35 4.53
N LEU A 259 -21.26 21.59 4.07
CA LEU A 259 -22.53 22.12 3.56
C LEU A 259 -22.90 21.48 2.20
N ILE A 260 -21.95 20.90 1.50
CA ILE A 260 -22.20 20.20 0.23
C ILE A 260 -22.78 18.82 0.54
N LYS A 261 -23.90 18.48 -0.08
CA LYS A 261 -24.51 17.16 0.04
C LYS A 261 -23.52 16.06 -0.43
N ASN A 262 -23.38 15.00 0.35
CA ASN A 262 -22.44 13.89 0.07
C ASN A 262 -20.94 14.28 0.10
N SER A 263 -20.55 15.20 0.94
CA SER A 263 -19.17 15.72 1.02
C SER A 263 -18.15 14.83 1.74
N ILE A 264 -18.55 13.67 2.27
CA ILE A 264 -17.67 12.83 3.12
C ILE A 264 -16.41 12.39 2.38
N LEU A 265 -16.52 12.06 1.09
CA LEU A 265 -15.38 11.62 0.27
C LEU A 265 -14.42 12.74 -0.15
N THR A 266 -14.75 14.00 0.12
CA THR A 266 -13.90 15.13 -0.28
C THR A 266 -12.59 15.19 0.48
N THR A 267 -12.56 14.73 1.74
CA THR A 267 -11.31 14.64 2.52
C THR A 267 -10.32 13.63 1.91
N PRO A 268 -10.69 12.36 1.65
CA PRO A 268 -9.81 11.45 0.89
C PRO A 268 -9.38 12.01 -0.47
N ALA A 269 -10.30 12.62 -1.21
CA ALA A 269 -9.95 13.23 -2.50
C ALA A 269 -8.87 14.32 -2.37
N PHE A 270 -8.95 15.15 -1.33
CA PHE A 270 -7.94 16.15 -1.07
C PHE A 270 -6.59 15.55 -0.66
N VAL A 271 -6.61 14.45 0.12
CA VAL A 271 -5.37 13.68 0.44
C VAL A 271 -4.72 13.15 -0.83
N PHE A 272 -5.50 12.65 -1.81
CA PHE A 272 -4.97 12.20 -3.10
C PHE A 272 -4.31 13.34 -3.88
N ILE A 273 -4.89 14.55 -3.83
CA ILE A 273 -4.28 15.74 -4.46
C ILE A 273 -2.93 16.05 -3.80
N ILE A 274 -2.86 16.08 -2.48
CA ILE A 274 -1.61 16.34 -1.73
C ILE A 274 -0.56 15.26 -2.05
N TYR A 275 -0.96 13.99 -2.07
CA TYR A 275 -0.10 12.89 -2.48
C TYR A 275 0.42 13.10 -3.90
N GLY A 276 -0.48 13.32 -4.87
CA GLY A 276 -0.13 13.47 -6.28
C GLY A 276 0.79 14.66 -6.56
N ILE A 277 0.56 15.80 -5.91
CA ILE A 277 1.44 16.98 -6.04
C ILE A 277 2.86 16.65 -5.53
N ASN A 278 2.98 15.97 -4.38
CA ASN A 278 4.29 15.61 -3.83
C ASN A 278 5.03 14.64 -4.75
N GLU A 279 4.38 13.57 -5.24
CA GLU A 279 4.99 12.62 -6.18
C GLU A 279 5.40 13.31 -7.49
N TRP A 280 4.57 14.22 -8.02
CA TRP A 280 4.89 14.96 -9.22
C TRP A 280 6.11 15.88 -9.04
N MET A 281 6.29 16.45 -7.84
CA MET A 281 7.47 17.26 -7.49
C MET A 281 8.71 16.42 -7.18
N GLY A 282 8.63 15.09 -7.21
CA GLY A 282 9.73 14.19 -6.85
C GLY A 282 9.94 14.03 -5.35
N TYR A 283 8.93 14.38 -4.53
CA TYR A 283 8.94 14.19 -3.09
C TYR A 283 8.09 12.98 -2.70
N SER A 284 8.08 12.59 -1.42
CA SER A 284 7.29 11.45 -0.96
C SER A 284 5.83 11.82 -0.66
N GLY A 285 4.92 11.49 -1.56
CA GLY A 285 3.49 11.62 -1.31
C GLY A 285 3.01 10.78 -0.13
N ALA A 286 3.66 9.64 0.12
CA ALA A 286 3.39 8.77 1.26
C ALA A 286 3.61 9.50 2.60
N ILE A 287 4.73 10.20 2.76
CA ILE A 287 5.01 11.02 3.95
C ILE A 287 4.04 12.20 4.04
N ALA A 288 3.72 12.84 2.92
CA ALA A 288 2.79 13.96 2.91
C ALA A 288 1.38 13.52 3.38
N ALA A 289 0.88 12.35 2.91
CA ALA A 289 -0.39 11.80 3.35
C ALA A 289 -0.40 11.44 4.86
N LEU A 290 0.70 10.84 5.36
CA LEU A 290 0.87 10.55 6.78
C LEU A 290 0.90 11.85 7.61
N ALA A 291 1.70 12.84 7.21
CA ALA A 291 1.82 14.14 7.90
C ALA A 291 0.49 14.90 7.88
N PHE A 292 -0.26 14.83 6.77
CA PHE A 292 -1.60 15.38 6.66
C PHE A 292 -2.54 14.74 7.70
N GLY A 293 -2.57 13.39 7.78
CA GLY A 293 -3.38 12.67 8.75
C GLY A 293 -3.04 13.03 10.20
N ILE A 294 -1.75 13.05 10.54
CA ILE A 294 -1.26 13.45 11.87
C ILE A 294 -1.69 14.87 12.21
N CYS A 295 -1.48 15.82 11.29
CA CYS A 295 -1.82 17.23 11.52
C CYS A 295 -3.33 17.40 11.69
N LEU A 296 -4.15 16.77 10.85
CA LEU A 296 -5.61 16.87 10.91
C LEU A 296 -6.18 16.27 12.20
N ALA A 297 -5.60 15.14 12.67
CA ALA A 297 -6.00 14.53 13.94
C ALA A 297 -5.68 15.38 15.17
N ASN A 298 -4.63 16.22 15.08
CA ASN A 298 -4.13 17.03 16.19
C ASN A 298 -4.34 18.55 15.97
N ILE A 299 -5.24 18.90 15.05
CA ILE A 299 -5.39 20.30 14.58
C ILE A 299 -5.74 21.28 15.69
N GLU A 300 -6.57 20.90 16.67
CA GLU A 300 -6.92 21.77 17.80
C GLU A 300 -5.70 22.11 18.65
N ARG A 301 -4.82 21.13 18.87
CA ARG A 301 -3.61 21.35 19.65
C ARG A 301 -2.64 22.28 18.92
N ILE A 302 -2.52 22.11 17.61
CA ILE A 302 -1.69 22.97 16.75
C ILE A 302 -2.27 24.38 16.71
N TYR A 303 -3.59 24.52 16.58
CA TYR A 303 -4.30 25.78 16.59
C TYR A 303 -4.15 26.52 17.92
N GLY A 304 -4.39 25.85 19.05
CA GLY A 304 -4.28 26.44 20.37
C GLY A 304 -2.87 26.92 20.75
N SER A 305 -1.83 26.36 20.09
CA SER A 305 -0.44 26.65 20.39
C SER A 305 0.04 28.02 19.83
N TRP A 306 -0.10 28.23 18.52
CA TRP A 306 0.40 29.47 17.88
C TRP A 306 -0.52 30.00 16.75
N LEU A 307 -1.29 29.13 16.09
CA LEU A 307 -2.13 29.53 14.97
C LEU A 307 -3.26 30.48 15.37
N LYS A 308 -3.77 30.36 16.60
CA LYS A 308 -4.79 31.22 17.16
C LYS A 308 -4.39 32.71 17.16
N ARG A 309 -3.09 33.01 17.20
CA ARG A 309 -2.56 34.37 17.12
C ARG A 309 -2.68 34.95 15.71
N ILE A 310 -2.66 34.11 14.69
CA ILE A 310 -2.64 34.51 13.26
C ILE A 310 -4.04 34.40 12.66
N ILE A 311 -4.75 33.32 12.96
CA ILE A 311 -6.04 32.99 12.37
C ILE A 311 -7.09 32.94 13.49
N LYS A 312 -8.08 33.85 13.42
CA LYS A 312 -9.15 33.94 14.43
C LYS A 312 -10.22 32.85 14.30
N LYS A 313 -10.36 32.26 13.11
CA LYS A 313 -11.33 31.18 12.84
C LYS A 313 -10.83 29.87 13.40
N GLU A 314 -11.64 29.14 14.18
CA GLU A 314 -11.31 27.82 14.69
C GLU A 314 -11.34 26.78 13.57
N PRO A 315 -10.35 25.88 13.52
CA PRO A 315 -10.32 24.80 12.54
C PRO A 315 -11.30 23.68 12.93
N THR A 316 -11.83 23.02 11.94
CA THR A 316 -12.79 21.95 12.13
C THR A 316 -12.11 20.59 12.12
N GLN A 317 -12.46 19.73 13.09
CA GLN A 317 -12.01 18.34 13.15
C GLN A 317 -12.91 17.40 12.35
N LEU A 318 -12.33 16.26 12.00
CA LEU A 318 -13.11 15.13 11.49
C LEU A 318 -14.05 14.57 12.56
N ASN A 319 -15.32 14.39 12.20
CA ASN A 319 -16.28 13.75 13.07
C ASN A 319 -16.12 12.22 13.10
N ASN A 320 -16.80 11.55 14.03
CA ASN A 320 -16.67 10.09 14.17
C ASN A 320 -17.23 9.34 12.96
N THR A 321 -18.25 9.86 12.30
CA THR A 321 -18.83 9.27 11.09
C THR A 321 -17.83 9.29 9.93
N GLU A 322 -17.14 10.42 9.73
CA GLU A 322 -16.09 10.54 8.71
C GLU A 322 -14.93 9.57 8.99
N LYS A 323 -14.46 9.50 10.24
CA LYS A 323 -13.39 8.56 10.64
C LYS A 323 -13.80 7.10 10.44
N SER A 324 -15.04 6.73 10.79
CA SER A 324 -15.57 5.38 10.59
C SER A 324 -15.63 5.02 9.11
N LEU A 325 -16.17 5.92 8.27
CA LEU A 325 -16.23 5.70 6.83
C LEU A 325 -14.84 5.53 6.20
N PHE A 326 -13.86 6.35 6.61
CA PHE A 326 -12.49 6.21 6.11
C PHE A 326 -11.89 4.87 6.51
N SER A 327 -12.18 4.38 7.73
CA SER A 327 -11.77 3.05 8.18
C SER A 327 -12.36 1.94 7.31
N GLU A 328 -13.64 2.02 6.96
CA GLU A 328 -14.33 1.04 6.10
C GLU A 328 -13.75 1.05 4.67
N ILE A 329 -13.57 2.23 4.08
CA ILE A 329 -12.98 2.35 2.75
C ILE A 329 -11.55 1.79 2.76
N THR A 330 -10.77 2.12 3.78
CA THR A 330 -9.39 1.60 3.90
C THR A 330 -9.37 0.09 4.09
N LEU A 331 -10.29 -0.48 4.87
CA LEU A 331 -10.43 -1.93 5.02
C LEU A 331 -10.68 -2.61 3.68
N LEU A 332 -11.60 -2.06 2.89
CA LEU A 332 -11.94 -2.58 1.57
C LEU A 332 -10.75 -2.52 0.61
N LEU A 333 -10.11 -1.36 0.51
CA LEU A 333 -8.96 -1.16 -0.37
C LEU A 333 -7.75 -2.00 0.06
N LYS A 334 -7.47 -2.08 1.36
CA LYS A 334 -6.45 -2.93 1.95
C LYS A 334 -6.65 -4.40 1.56
N THR A 335 -7.88 -4.88 1.60
CA THR A 335 -8.21 -6.25 1.23
C THR A 335 -7.84 -6.54 -0.21
N PHE A 336 -8.27 -5.69 -1.15
CA PHE A 336 -7.89 -5.83 -2.55
C PHE A 336 -6.38 -5.74 -2.76
N PHE A 337 -5.73 -4.80 -2.12
CA PHE A 337 -4.30 -4.61 -2.23
C PHE A 337 -3.50 -5.86 -1.83
N PHE A 338 -3.78 -6.44 -0.67
CA PHE A 338 -3.01 -7.60 -0.21
C PHE A 338 -3.33 -8.88 -1.00
N ILE A 339 -4.56 -9.04 -1.47
CA ILE A 339 -4.89 -10.13 -2.42
C ILE A 339 -4.15 -9.91 -3.73
N PHE A 340 -4.11 -8.68 -4.26
CA PHE A 340 -3.35 -8.36 -5.47
C PHE A 340 -1.85 -8.61 -5.30
N VAL A 341 -1.27 -8.24 -4.16
CA VAL A 341 0.13 -8.57 -3.84
C VAL A 341 0.35 -10.09 -3.88
N GLY A 342 -0.55 -10.88 -3.28
CA GLY A 342 -0.48 -12.33 -3.31
C GLY A 342 -0.58 -12.91 -4.73
N ILE A 343 -1.49 -12.39 -5.57
CA ILE A 343 -1.65 -12.78 -6.98
C ILE A 343 -0.37 -12.47 -7.78
N SER A 344 0.31 -11.37 -7.45
CA SER A 344 1.50 -10.90 -8.16
C SER A 344 2.78 -11.67 -7.84
N ILE A 345 2.76 -12.58 -6.84
CA ILE A 345 3.90 -13.42 -6.50
C ILE A 345 4.13 -14.44 -7.60
N GLN A 346 5.33 -14.49 -8.17
CA GLN A 346 5.72 -15.48 -9.17
C GLN A 346 6.36 -16.70 -8.51
N LEU A 347 5.73 -17.86 -8.64
CA LEU A 347 6.22 -19.15 -8.11
C LEU A 347 6.89 -20.03 -9.20
N THR A 348 7.36 -19.42 -10.28
CA THR A 348 7.88 -20.15 -11.45
C THR A 348 9.21 -20.86 -11.18
N GLU A 349 10.04 -20.31 -10.30
CA GLU A 349 11.36 -20.86 -9.98
C GLU A 349 11.57 -20.98 -8.47
N LEU A 350 11.99 -22.15 -8.02
CA LEU A 350 12.24 -22.42 -6.59
C LEU A 350 13.51 -21.73 -6.07
N LYS A 351 14.56 -21.58 -6.92
CA LYS A 351 15.83 -20.98 -6.48
C LYS A 351 15.68 -19.56 -5.92
N PRO A 352 15.06 -18.58 -6.63
CA PRO A 352 14.84 -17.23 -6.07
C PRO A 352 14.02 -17.26 -4.79
N ILE A 353 13.04 -18.16 -4.68
CA ILE A 353 12.19 -18.28 -3.48
C ILE A 353 13.02 -18.72 -2.27
N ILE A 354 13.85 -19.74 -2.42
CA ILE A 354 14.72 -20.26 -1.34
C ILE A 354 15.75 -19.20 -0.94
N ILE A 355 16.36 -18.51 -1.92
CA ILE A 355 17.31 -17.44 -1.67
C ILE A 355 16.64 -16.27 -0.91
N GLY A 356 15.48 -15.81 -1.40
CA GLY A 356 14.71 -14.75 -0.77
C GLY A 356 14.29 -15.10 0.66
N PHE A 357 13.86 -16.35 0.89
CA PHE A 357 13.54 -16.84 2.22
C PHE A 357 14.78 -16.84 3.14
N GLY A 358 15.93 -17.33 2.64
CA GLY A 358 17.19 -17.30 3.40
C GLY A 358 17.64 -15.89 3.78
N ILE A 359 17.59 -14.94 2.83
CA ILE A 359 17.90 -13.53 3.09
C ILE A 359 16.92 -12.96 4.13
N THR A 360 15.63 -13.24 4.00
CA THR A 360 14.61 -12.77 4.95
C THR A 360 14.89 -13.26 6.37
N VAL A 361 15.23 -14.54 6.53
CA VAL A 361 15.57 -15.11 7.85
C VAL A 361 16.81 -14.40 8.45
N VAL A 362 17.86 -14.16 7.66
CA VAL A 362 19.07 -13.47 8.13
C VAL A 362 18.74 -12.02 8.54
N VAL A 363 18.01 -11.29 7.71
CA VAL A 363 17.58 -9.91 8.02
C VAL A 363 16.71 -9.87 9.27
N TYR A 364 15.82 -10.84 9.42
CA TYR A 364 14.94 -10.96 10.58
C TYR A 364 15.74 -11.21 11.89
N ILE A 365 16.68 -12.13 11.86
CA ILE A 365 17.57 -12.38 13.01
C ILE A 365 18.33 -11.10 13.37
N MET A 366 18.90 -10.41 12.37
CA MET A 366 19.59 -9.15 12.57
C MET A 366 18.68 -8.09 13.19
N ARG A 367 17.41 -7.99 12.74
CA ARG A 367 16.43 -7.03 13.26
C ARG A 367 16.19 -7.22 14.76
N ILE A 368 16.16 -8.47 15.25
CA ILE A 368 16.05 -8.75 16.69
C ILE A 368 17.17 -8.07 17.47
N PHE A 369 18.41 -8.18 16.99
CA PHE A 369 19.56 -7.51 17.62
C PHE A 369 19.45 -5.99 17.52
N VAL A 370 19.10 -5.45 16.33
CA VAL A 370 18.96 -4.01 16.12
C VAL A 370 17.91 -3.43 17.06
N VAL A 371 16.73 -4.02 17.17
CA VAL A 371 15.69 -3.58 18.09
C VAL A 371 16.15 -3.59 19.53
N ARG A 372 16.86 -4.65 19.93
CA ARG A 372 17.40 -4.79 21.29
C ARG A 372 18.42 -3.69 21.63
N PHE A 373 19.27 -3.31 20.66
CA PHE A 373 20.29 -2.27 20.84
C PHE A 373 19.74 -0.85 20.68
N SER A 374 18.88 -0.62 19.68
CA SER A 374 18.36 0.72 19.36
C SER A 374 17.31 1.20 20.34
N ILE A 375 16.50 0.27 20.90
CA ILE A 375 15.51 0.61 21.89
C ILE A 375 16.13 0.49 23.30
N LEU A 376 16.81 1.55 23.71
CA LEU A 376 17.43 1.65 25.02
C LEU A 376 16.39 1.48 26.13
N LYS A 377 16.82 0.89 27.28
CA LYS A 377 15.96 0.74 28.49
C LYS A 377 15.31 2.05 28.94
N LYS A 378 15.93 3.19 28.62
CA LYS A 378 15.45 4.54 28.93
C LYS A 378 14.10 4.91 28.34
N TYR A 379 13.66 4.22 27.24
CA TYR A 379 12.42 4.60 26.56
C TYR A 379 11.15 3.99 27.13
N ASN A 380 11.26 3.16 28.16
CA ASN A 380 10.14 2.55 28.90
C ASN A 380 9.12 1.82 28.00
N ILE A 381 9.60 1.14 26.96
CA ILE A 381 8.78 0.36 26.02
C ILE A 381 8.59 -1.04 26.61
N PRO A 382 7.34 -1.56 26.67
CA PRO A 382 7.05 -2.89 27.15
C PRO A 382 7.83 -3.97 26.38
N ASN A 383 8.24 -5.04 27.06
CA ASN A 383 9.00 -6.12 26.40
C ASN A 383 8.19 -6.78 25.27
N ILE A 384 6.88 -6.89 25.41
CA ILE A 384 5.98 -7.43 24.38
C ILE A 384 6.02 -6.57 23.11
N ASP A 385 6.02 -5.24 23.25
CA ASP A 385 6.10 -4.32 22.13
C ASP A 385 7.47 -4.42 21.43
N LYS A 386 8.57 -4.66 22.18
CA LYS A 386 9.90 -4.89 21.58
C LYS A 386 9.93 -6.17 20.74
N ILE A 387 9.21 -7.22 21.18
CA ILE A 387 9.07 -8.44 20.40
C ILE A 387 8.31 -8.14 19.10
N TYR A 388 7.19 -7.44 19.19
CA TYR A 388 6.42 -7.04 18.00
C TYR A 388 7.20 -6.12 17.05
N MET A 389 8.08 -5.26 17.57
CA MET A 389 8.96 -4.41 16.74
C MET A 389 10.07 -5.20 16.06
N ALA A 390 10.47 -6.32 16.63
CA ALA A 390 11.51 -7.19 16.09
C ALA A 390 10.96 -8.15 15.03
N VAL A 391 9.70 -8.46 15.10
CA VAL A 391 8.96 -9.31 14.16
C VAL A 391 8.34 -8.50 13.04
#